data_1449e2cbd5b3b80cb085c55134ce6c6d
#
_entry.id   1449e2cbd5b3b80cb085c55134ce6c6d
#
_cell.length_a   1.000
_cell.length_b   1.000
_cell.length_c   1.000
_cell.angle_alpha   90.00
_cell.angle_beta   90.00
_cell.angle_gamma   90.00
#
_symmetry.space_group_name_H-M   'P 1'
#
loop_
_entity.id
_entity.type
_entity.pdbx_description
1 polymer ?
#
loop_
_entity_poly.entity_id
_entity_poly.type
_entity_poly.pdbx_seq_one_letter_code
_entity_poly.pdbx_strand_id
1 'polypeptide(L)' 'MEKLMQQEELAMLAIWKTGSGSVKDFLENHPSPQPPYTTLASTIRNLEKKAYLTSRKTGNLYEYTPAIAEEEYK' A
#
# COMPACT_ATOMS: atom_id res chain seq x y z
N MET A 1 12.25 -9.58 -8.22
CA MET A 1 11.21 -8.95 -7.43
C MET A 1 10.18 -9.99 -7.02
N GLU A 2 9.76 -9.97 -5.77
CA GLU A 2 8.81 -10.96 -5.30
C GLU A 2 7.44 -10.77 -5.92
N LYS A 3 6.80 -11.89 -6.22
CA LYS A 3 5.44 -11.87 -6.76
C LYS A 3 4.45 -11.50 -5.66
N LEU A 4 3.49 -10.64 -5.99
CA LEU A 4 2.49 -10.21 -5.04
C LEU A 4 1.31 -11.18 -5.01
N MET A 5 0.74 -11.36 -3.83
CA MET A 5 -0.52 -12.04 -3.67
C MET A 5 -1.65 -11.12 -4.12
N GLN A 6 -2.83 -11.69 -4.40
CA GLN A 6 -3.96 -10.91 -4.89
C GLN A 6 -4.30 -9.73 -3.98
N GLN A 7 -4.35 -9.95 -2.68
CA GLN A 7 -4.69 -8.86 -1.76
C GLN A 7 -3.60 -7.79 -1.73
N GLU A 8 -2.35 -8.18 -1.97
CA GLU A 8 -1.25 -7.22 -2.05
C GLU A 8 -1.35 -6.39 -3.32
N GLU A 9 -1.73 -7.01 -4.43
CA GLU A 9 -1.93 -6.28 -5.67
C GLU A 9 -3.06 -5.28 -5.55
N LEU A 10 -4.16 -5.66 -4.91
CA LEU A 10 -5.27 -4.74 -4.69
C LEU A 10 -4.85 -3.55 -3.83
N ALA A 11 -4.05 -3.82 -2.79
CA ALA A 11 -3.53 -2.75 -1.96
C ALA A 11 -2.62 -1.81 -2.76
N MET A 12 -1.76 -2.36 -3.61
CA MET A 12 -0.89 -1.53 -4.45
C MET A 12 -1.70 -0.68 -5.42
N LEU A 13 -2.79 -1.20 -5.98
CA LEU A 13 -3.64 -0.41 -6.85
C LEU A 13 -4.20 0.80 -6.11
N ALA A 14 -4.63 0.61 -4.85
CA ALA A 14 -5.10 1.72 -4.04
C ALA A 14 -3.98 2.71 -3.75
N ILE A 15 -2.78 2.21 -3.49
CA ILE A 15 -1.63 3.05 -3.19
C ILE A 15 -1.22 3.87 -4.41
N TRP A 16 -1.15 3.25 -5.58
CA TRP A 16 -0.81 3.97 -6.81
C TRP A 16 -1.85 5.03 -7.14
N LYS A 17 -3.13 4.72 -6.89
CA LYS A 17 -4.21 5.68 -7.13
C LYS A 17 -4.12 6.88 -6.19
N THR A 18 -3.76 6.64 -4.93
CA THR A 18 -3.65 7.67 -3.92
C THR A 18 -2.36 8.47 -4.03
N GLY A 19 -1.28 7.78 -4.40
CA GLY A 19 0.06 8.33 -4.32
C GLY A 19 0.63 8.07 -2.94
N SER A 20 1.15 9.10 -2.28
CA SER A 20 1.63 8.96 -0.90
C SER A 20 0.48 9.17 0.07
N GLY A 21 0.48 8.45 1.18
CA GLY A 21 -0.56 8.62 2.18
C GLY A 21 -0.45 7.63 3.31
N SER A 22 -1.44 7.68 4.20
CA SER A 22 -1.55 6.76 5.33
C SER A 22 -2.39 5.54 4.94
N VAL A 23 -2.43 4.56 5.85
CA VAL A 23 -3.28 3.38 5.64
C VAL A 23 -4.74 3.79 5.45
N LYS A 24 -5.20 4.79 6.21
CA LYS A 24 -6.57 5.28 6.07
C LYS A 24 -6.84 5.83 4.68
N ASP A 25 -5.89 6.59 4.14
CA ASP A 25 -6.04 7.16 2.80
C ASP A 25 -6.15 6.06 1.74
N PHE A 26 -5.33 5.03 1.88
CA PHE A 26 -5.36 3.91 0.94
C PHE A 26 -6.64 3.11 1.07
N LEU A 27 -7.15 2.96 2.30
CA LEU A 27 -8.40 2.25 2.52
C LEU A 27 -9.56 2.95 1.80
N GLU A 28 -9.59 4.29 1.86
CA GLU A 28 -10.64 5.06 1.19
C GLU A 28 -10.63 4.89 -0.33
N ASN A 29 -9.47 4.61 -0.90
CA ASN A 29 -9.33 4.41 -2.34
C ASN A 29 -9.24 2.95 -2.75
N HIS A 30 -9.40 2.03 -1.78
CA HIS A 30 -9.30 0.60 -2.05
C HIS A 30 -10.53 0.13 -2.82
N PRO A 31 -10.33 -0.70 -3.87
CA PRO A 31 -11.48 -1.24 -4.60
C PRO A 31 -12.34 -2.15 -3.72
N SER A 32 -13.61 -2.25 -4.05
CA SER A 32 -14.54 -3.11 -3.31
C SER A 32 -14.27 -4.59 -3.59
N PRO A 33 -14.43 -5.47 -2.59
CA PRO A 33 -14.76 -5.14 -1.20
C PRO A 33 -13.53 -4.64 -0.44
N GLN A 34 -13.74 -3.63 0.41
CA GLN A 34 -12.65 -3.09 1.21
C GLN A 34 -12.32 -4.04 2.36
N PRO A 35 -11.03 -4.29 2.64
CA PRO A 35 -10.66 -5.11 3.78
C PRO A 35 -10.79 -4.31 5.07
N PRO A 36 -10.81 -4.98 6.24
CA PRO A 36 -10.70 -4.28 7.50
C PRO A 36 -9.40 -3.49 7.58
N TYR A 37 -9.42 -2.40 8.33
CA TYR A 37 -8.25 -1.55 8.49
C TYR A 37 -7.00 -2.35 8.92
N THR A 38 -7.17 -3.22 9.91
CA THR A 38 -6.04 -4.00 10.44
C THR A 38 -5.45 -4.94 9.39
N THR A 39 -6.29 -5.50 8.54
CA THR A 39 -5.83 -6.37 7.46
C THR A 39 -5.04 -5.57 6.43
N LEU A 40 -5.55 -4.41 6.05
CA LEU A 40 -4.85 -3.56 5.09
C LEU A 40 -3.52 -3.08 5.67
N ALA A 41 -3.49 -2.71 6.95
CA ALA A 41 -2.26 -2.28 7.60
C ALA A 41 -1.19 -3.38 7.56
N SER A 42 -1.58 -4.62 7.83
CA SER A 42 -0.65 -5.75 7.75
C SER A 42 -0.14 -5.97 6.33
N THR A 43 -1.03 -5.87 5.36
CA THR A 43 -0.67 -6.02 3.94
C THR A 43 0.33 -4.95 3.53
N ILE A 44 0.10 -3.71 3.97
CA ILE A 44 1.00 -2.60 3.66
C ILE A 44 2.37 -2.81 4.27
N ARG A 45 2.44 -3.31 5.51
CA ARG A 45 3.72 -3.64 6.13
C ARG A 45 4.47 -4.72 5.37
N ASN A 46 3.75 -5.72 4.87
CA ASN A 46 4.37 -6.76 4.06
C ASN A 46 4.91 -6.21 2.75
N LEU A 47 4.18 -5.29 2.13
CA LEU A 47 4.65 -4.63 0.92
C LEU A 47 5.91 -3.82 1.17
N GLU A 48 6.00 -3.16 2.31
CA GLU A 48 7.21 -2.44 2.68
C GLU A 48 8.38 -3.40 2.84
N LYS A 49 8.16 -4.55 3.47
CA LYS A 49 9.20 -5.56 3.64
C LYS A 49 9.70 -6.09 2.30
N LYS A 50 8.82 -6.14 1.31
CA LYS A 50 9.16 -6.59 -0.04
C LYS A 50 9.77 -5.48 -0.90
N ALA A 51 9.97 -4.30 -0.33
CA ALA A 51 10.54 -3.14 -1.00
C ALA A 51 9.64 -2.53 -2.08
N TYR A 52 8.34 -2.78 -2.01
CA TYR A 52 7.38 -2.13 -2.90
C TYR A 52 6.99 -0.75 -2.40
N LEU A 53 7.15 -0.50 -1.11
CA LEU A 53 6.81 0.76 -0.46
C LEU A 53 7.97 1.23 0.40
N THR A 54 8.03 2.54 0.58
CA THR A 54 8.87 3.14 1.62
C THR A 54 7.94 3.83 2.60
N SER A 55 8.39 4.00 3.83
CA SER A 55 7.61 4.68 4.85
C SER A 55 8.39 5.81 5.46
N ARG A 56 7.66 6.81 5.91
CA ARG A 56 8.23 7.96 6.59
C ARG A 56 7.34 8.29 7.78
N LYS A 57 7.93 8.43 8.95
CA LYS A 57 7.18 8.80 10.13
C LYS A 57 7.14 10.32 10.27
N THR A 58 5.95 10.86 10.41
CA THR A 58 5.74 12.29 10.65
C THR A 58 4.87 12.43 11.89
N GLY A 59 5.45 12.85 13.00
CA GLY A 59 4.73 12.88 14.26
C GLY A 59 4.34 11.45 14.66
N ASN A 60 3.06 11.21 14.86
CA ASN A 60 2.53 9.91 15.23
C ASN A 60 2.00 9.12 14.03
N LEU A 61 2.17 9.66 12.82
CA LEU A 61 1.64 9.04 11.62
C LEU A 61 2.74 8.53 10.72
N TYR A 62 2.45 7.41 10.04
CA TYR A 62 3.31 6.89 8.99
C TYR A 62 2.73 7.24 7.65
N GLU A 63 3.56 7.79 6.79
CA GLU A 63 3.20 8.03 5.40
C GLU A 63 3.94 7.02 4.53
N TYR A 64 3.22 6.35 3.67
CA TYR A 64 3.78 5.35 2.77
C TYR A 64 3.80 5.90 1.35
N THR A 65 4.87 5.60 0.63
CA THR A 65 5.04 6.03 -0.75
C THR A 65 5.42 4.82 -1.58
N PRO A 66 4.83 4.65 -2.77
CA PRO A 66 5.23 3.53 -3.63
C PRO A 66 6.67 3.72 -4.09
N ALA A 67 7.47 2.67 -3.91
CA ALA A 67 8.85 2.66 -4.36
C ALA A 67 8.96 2.20 -5.81
N ILE A 68 7.89 1.62 -6.34
CA ILE A 68 7.82 1.09 -7.69
C ILE A 68 6.58 1.68 -8.36
N ALA A 69 6.75 2.24 -9.55
CA ALA A 69 5.62 2.77 -10.28
C ALA A 69 4.77 1.64 -10.84
N GLU A 70 3.49 1.88 -11.01
CA GLU A 70 2.58 0.88 -11.58
C GLU A 70 3.08 0.38 -12.92
N GLU A 71 3.60 1.28 -13.73
CA GLU A 71 4.13 0.95 -15.05
C GLU A 71 5.30 -0.01 -14.99
N GLU A 72 6.12 0.10 -13.94
CA GLU A 72 7.27 -0.78 -13.75
C GLU A 72 6.84 -2.17 -13.31
N TYR A 73 5.72 -2.25 -12.59
CA TYR A 73 5.23 -3.53 -12.09
C TYR A 73 4.58 -4.37 -13.20
N LYS A 74 3.92 -3.72 -14.15
CA LYS A 74 3.19 -4.41 -15.23
C LYS A 74 4.12 -5.04 -16.29
#